data_4d54eb3c77a68bf8c754971028e108ce
#
_entry.id   4d54eb3c77a68bf8c754971028e108ce
#
_cell.length_a   1.000
_cell.length_b   1.000
_cell.length_c   1.000
_cell.angle_alpha   90.00
_cell.angle_beta   90.00
_cell.angle_gamma   90.00
#
_symmetry.space_group_name_H-M   'P 1'
#
loop_
_entity.id
_entity.type
_entity.pdbx_description
1 polymer ?
#
loop_
_entity_poly.entity_id
_entity_poly.type
_entity_poly.pdbx_seq_one_letter_code
_entity_poly.pdbx_strand_id
1 'polypeptide(L)'
;MREHYFPAFPYTAYQHMTLQDVSDLWMFWQGLPAVETVSAPHELKFPFGFRRFVGLWKLFVAAPDWHLKSPLDAGQERGRYLVEALGHCAECHTPRNALGGLRSTHWLAGAENPSGKGRIPNITPAALQWSLEEIADYLETGLTPDFDVVGGSMAKVVNNLAKLSPEDRLAIAQYLKALPSIPTP
;
A
#
# COMPACT_ATOMS: atom_id res chain seq x y z
N MET A 1 -5.93 -20.08 -21.62
CA MET A 1 -6.57 -18.74 -21.51
C MET A 1 -5.87 -18.00 -20.37
N ARG A 2 -5.41 -16.75 -20.58
CA ARG A 2 -4.85 -15.93 -19.48
C ARG A 2 -6.01 -15.48 -18.60
N GLU A 3 -6.02 -15.88 -17.35
CA GLU A 3 -7.00 -15.44 -16.37
C GLU A 3 -6.58 -14.12 -15.72
N HIS A 4 -7.54 -13.25 -15.45
CA HIS A 4 -7.29 -12.02 -14.71
C HIS A 4 -7.22 -12.30 -13.20
N TYR A 5 -6.24 -11.74 -12.50
CA TYR A 5 -6.20 -11.75 -11.03
C TYR A 5 -7.28 -10.82 -10.47
N PHE A 6 -7.87 -11.23 -9.35
CA PHE A 6 -8.74 -10.34 -8.58
C PHE A 6 -7.94 -9.22 -7.92
N PRO A 7 -8.51 -8.00 -7.80
CA PRO A 7 -7.79 -6.84 -7.27
C PRO A 7 -7.45 -6.92 -5.76
N ALA A 8 -7.92 -7.95 -5.05
CA ALA A 8 -7.43 -8.28 -3.72
C ALA A 8 -5.91 -8.60 -3.69
N PHE A 9 -5.36 -9.06 -4.82
CA PHE A 9 -3.93 -9.07 -5.07
C PHE A 9 -3.53 -7.72 -5.67
N PRO A 10 -2.72 -6.87 -4.99
CA PRO A 10 -2.49 -5.48 -5.37
C PRO A 10 -1.52 -5.34 -6.56
N TYR A 11 -1.81 -6.02 -7.66
CA TYR A 11 -0.97 -6.03 -8.87
C TYR A 11 -0.80 -4.64 -9.49
N THR A 12 -1.70 -3.70 -9.21
CA THR A 12 -1.59 -2.31 -9.66
C THR A 12 -0.43 -1.57 -8.99
N ALA A 13 -0.10 -1.90 -7.75
CA ALA A 13 1.10 -1.42 -7.07
C ALA A 13 2.33 -2.18 -7.57
N TYR A 14 2.26 -3.50 -7.58
CA TYR A 14 3.40 -4.36 -7.93
C TYR A 14 3.87 -4.24 -9.38
N GLN A 15 3.12 -3.59 -10.28
CA GLN A 15 3.62 -3.29 -11.63
C GLN A 15 4.88 -2.41 -11.64
N HIS A 16 5.12 -1.67 -10.55
CA HIS A 16 6.29 -0.81 -10.38
C HIS A 16 7.49 -1.53 -9.75
N MET A 17 7.35 -2.80 -9.37
CA MET A 17 8.46 -3.58 -8.83
C MET A 17 9.56 -3.75 -9.87
N THR A 18 10.82 -3.63 -9.42
CA THR A 18 11.96 -3.97 -10.27
C THR A 18 12.01 -5.47 -10.54
N LEU A 19 12.56 -5.87 -11.67
CA LEU A 19 12.75 -7.30 -11.97
C LEU A 19 13.69 -7.96 -10.95
N GLN A 20 14.62 -7.20 -10.38
CA GLN A 20 15.49 -7.70 -9.33
C GLN A 20 14.71 -8.07 -8.08
N ASP A 21 13.85 -7.17 -7.58
CA ASP A 21 13.04 -7.44 -6.38
C ASP A 21 12.05 -8.59 -6.61
N VAL A 22 11.49 -8.74 -7.82
CA VAL A 22 10.66 -9.90 -8.18
C VAL A 22 11.49 -11.19 -8.13
N SER A 23 12.72 -11.15 -8.62
CA SER A 23 13.63 -12.30 -8.58
C SER A 23 14.02 -12.66 -7.13
N ASP A 24 14.35 -11.65 -6.33
CA ASP A 24 14.71 -11.85 -4.93
C ASP A 24 13.54 -12.41 -4.10
N LEU A 25 12.33 -11.91 -4.34
CA LEU A 25 11.10 -12.45 -3.75
C LEU A 25 10.88 -13.92 -4.16
N TRP A 26 11.11 -14.24 -5.43
CA TRP A 26 11.01 -15.61 -5.93
C TRP A 26 12.03 -16.52 -5.25
N MET A 27 13.28 -16.09 -5.13
CA MET A 27 14.33 -16.84 -4.43
C MET A 27 13.98 -17.08 -2.96
N PHE A 28 13.45 -16.06 -2.29
CA PHE A 28 12.97 -16.19 -0.91
C PHE A 28 11.87 -17.26 -0.80
N TRP A 29 10.88 -17.25 -1.69
CA TRP A 29 9.80 -18.24 -1.67
C TRP A 29 10.29 -19.67 -1.91
N GLN A 30 11.32 -19.84 -2.75
CA GLN A 30 11.91 -21.18 -2.96
C GLN A 30 12.57 -21.73 -1.69
N GLY A 31 13.00 -20.88 -0.76
CA GLY A 31 13.56 -21.27 0.53
C GLY A 31 12.53 -21.59 1.60
N LEU A 32 11.24 -21.32 1.37
CA LEU A 32 10.20 -21.61 2.36
C LEU A 32 9.79 -23.09 2.36
N PRO A 33 9.42 -23.65 3.53
CA PRO A 33 8.87 -24.99 3.59
C PRO A 33 7.59 -25.11 2.75
N ALA A 34 7.48 -26.15 1.95
CA ALA A 34 6.26 -26.42 1.21
C ALA A 34 5.11 -26.79 2.16
N VAL A 35 3.94 -26.21 1.94
CA VAL A 35 2.73 -26.50 2.70
C VAL A 35 1.72 -27.18 1.78
N GLU A 36 1.38 -28.42 2.09
CA GLU A 36 0.38 -29.21 1.35
C GLU A 36 -1.04 -28.81 1.78
N THR A 37 -1.48 -27.65 1.35
CA THR A 37 -2.84 -27.18 1.61
C THR A 37 -3.51 -26.79 0.31
N VAL A 38 -4.72 -27.28 0.07
CA VAL A 38 -5.54 -26.85 -1.06
C VAL A 38 -6.06 -25.44 -0.80
N SER A 39 -5.79 -24.53 -1.73
CA SER A 39 -6.29 -23.16 -1.64
C SER A 39 -7.82 -23.16 -1.67
N ALA A 40 -8.45 -22.42 -0.75
CA ALA A 40 -9.90 -22.27 -0.73
C ALA A 40 -10.38 -21.56 -2.03
N PRO A 41 -11.51 -21.97 -2.59
CA PRO A 41 -12.10 -21.28 -3.74
C PRO A 41 -12.54 -19.87 -3.36
N HIS A 42 -12.59 -18.98 -4.35
CA HIS A 42 -13.09 -17.62 -4.15
C HIS A 42 -14.62 -17.63 -3.93
N GLU A 43 -15.06 -17.11 -2.78
CA GLU A 43 -16.49 -16.94 -2.44
C GLU A 43 -16.98 -15.55 -2.80
N LEU A 44 -16.99 -15.22 -4.10
CA LEU A 44 -17.43 -13.92 -4.57
C LEU A 44 -18.89 -13.96 -5.04
N LYS A 45 -19.69 -12.96 -4.60
CA LYS A 45 -21.06 -12.80 -5.04
C LYS A 45 -21.14 -12.47 -6.52
N PHE A 46 -22.22 -12.94 -7.20
CA PHE A 46 -22.52 -12.51 -8.57
C PHE A 46 -22.61 -10.98 -8.67
N PRO A 47 -22.06 -10.34 -9.72
CA PRO A 47 -21.35 -10.90 -10.88
C PRO A 47 -19.81 -11.00 -10.69
N PHE A 48 -19.26 -10.68 -9.52
CA PHE A 48 -17.81 -10.51 -9.27
C PHE A 48 -17.00 -11.82 -9.37
N GLY A 49 -17.64 -12.97 -9.31
CA GLY A 49 -16.99 -14.27 -9.51
C GLY A 49 -16.51 -14.53 -10.94
N PHE A 50 -17.00 -13.77 -11.93
CA PHE A 50 -16.59 -13.95 -13.32
C PHE A 50 -15.32 -13.17 -13.66
N ARG A 51 -14.19 -13.85 -13.76
CA ARG A 51 -12.86 -13.25 -14.04
C ARG A 51 -12.82 -12.41 -15.33
N ARG A 52 -13.69 -12.67 -16.31
CA ARG A 52 -13.80 -11.85 -17.51
C ARG A 52 -14.25 -10.42 -17.23
N PHE A 53 -15.12 -10.23 -16.24
CA PHE A 53 -15.53 -8.89 -15.80
C PHE A 53 -14.40 -8.10 -15.15
N VAL A 54 -13.45 -8.77 -14.50
CA VAL A 54 -12.22 -8.13 -14.00
C VAL A 54 -11.41 -7.55 -15.16
N GLY A 55 -11.36 -8.23 -16.30
CA GLY A 55 -10.71 -7.71 -17.50
C GLY A 55 -11.36 -6.42 -18.02
N LEU A 56 -12.69 -6.37 -18.05
CA LEU A 56 -13.43 -5.17 -18.42
C LEU A 56 -13.25 -4.06 -17.38
N TRP A 57 -13.32 -4.39 -16.11
CA TRP A 57 -13.10 -3.46 -15.00
C TRP A 57 -11.73 -2.77 -15.08
N LYS A 58 -10.67 -3.49 -15.46
CA LYS A 58 -9.33 -2.93 -15.65
C LYS A 58 -9.25 -1.80 -16.68
N LEU A 59 -10.17 -1.76 -17.65
CA LEU A 59 -10.23 -0.67 -18.64
C LEU A 59 -10.68 0.66 -18.01
N PHE A 60 -11.45 0.58 -16.92
CA PHE A 60 -11.97 1.74 -16.19
C PHE A 60 -11.14 2.11 -14.96
N VAL A 61 -10.37 1.15 -14.45
CA VAL A 61 -9.51 1.32 -13.27
C VAL A 61 -8.07 1.03 -13.71
N ALA A 62 -7.60 1.86 -14.65
CA ALA A 62 -6.21 1.79 -15.10
C ALA A 62 -5.28 2.01 -13.91
N ALA A 63 -4.26 1.18 -13.81
CA ALA A 63 -3.18 1.43 -12.87
C ALA A 63 -2.46 2.70 -13.31
N PRO A 64 -2.39 3.73 -12.48
CA PRO A 64 -1.65 4.93 -12.83
C PRO A 64 -0.16 4.61 -12.91
N ASP A 65 0.55 5.40 -13.66
CA ASP A 65 1.96 5.68 -13.46
C ASP A 65 2.21 6.15 -12.00
N TRP A 66 3.46 6.40 -11.61
CA TRP A 66 3.74 6.95 -10.28
C TRP A 66 2.80 8.11 -9.94
N HIS A 67 2.28 8.12 -8.72
CA HIS A 67 1.33 9.16 -8.31
C HIS A 67 2.02 10.52 -8.21
N LEU A 68 3.15 10.60 -7.53
CA LEU A 68 3.95 11.83 -7.46
C LEU A 68 4.99 11.86 -8.58
N LYS A 69 4.77 12.74 -9.55
CA LYS A 69 5.63 12.90 -10.75
C LYS A 69 6.61 14.08 -10.67
N SER A 70 6.59 14.83 -9.58
CA SER A 70 7.54 15.92 -9.37
C SER A 70 8.97 15.42 -9.30
N PRO A 71 9.97 16.26 -9.62
CA PRO A 71 11.34 15.93 -9.32
C PRO A 71 11.50 15.59 -7.85
N LEU A 72 12.05 14.42 -7.56
CA LEU A 72 12.29 13.91 -6.22
C LEU A 72 13.80 13.77 -6.01
N ASP A 73 14.25 13.95 -4.79
CA ASP A 73 15.61 13.53 -4.41
C ASP A 73 15.70 12.00 -4.26
N ALA A 74 16.90 11.48 -4.10
CA ALA A 74 17.14 10.04 -4.04
C ALA A 74 16.41 9.35 -2.88
N GLY A 75 16.30 10.00 -1.72
CA GLY A 75 15.56 9.48 -0.56
C GLY A 75 14.06 9.43 -0.82
N GLN A 76 13.51 10.50 -1.39
CA GLN A 76 12.10 10.55 -1.77
C GLN A 76 11.75 9.54 -2.89
N GLU A 77 12.65 9.34 -3.87
CA GLU A 77 12.46 8.30 -4.90
C GLU A 77 12.45 6.89 -4.32
N ARG A 78 13.37 6.60 -3.40
CA ARG A 78 13.38 5.35 -2.65
C ARG A 78 12.10 5.19 -1.83
N GLY A 79 11.68 6.24 -1.15
CA GLY A 79 10.43 6.26 -0.38
C GLY A 79 9.19 6.05 -1.26
N ARG A 80 9.12 6.70 -2.43
CA ARG A 80 8.06 6.47 -3.42
C ARG A 80 7.97 5.00 -3.81
N TYR A 81 9.09 4.39 -4.12
CA TYR A 81 9.16 2.98 -4.48
C TYR A 81 8.65 2.07 -3.35
N LEU A 82 9.06 2.36 -2.11
CA LEU A 82 8.61 1.60 -0.94
C LEU A 82 7.11 1.78 -0.66
N VAL A 83 6.58 3.00 -0.79
CA VAL A 83 5.18 3.33 -0.47
C VAL A 83 4.22 2.91 -1.58
N GLU A 84 4.55 3.21 -2.85
CA GLU A 84 3.63 2.99 -3.97
C GLU A 84 3.73 1.58 -4.55
N ALA A 85 4.93 0.97 -4.58
CA ALA A 85 5.14 -0.35 -5.14
C ALA A 85 5.13 -1.45 -4.07
N LEU A 86 6.17 -1.52 -3.23
CA LEU A 86 6.35 -2.67 -2.35
C LEU A 86 5.37 -2.71 -1.17
N GLY A 87 5.20 -1.57 -0.49
CA GLY A 87 4.34 -1.44 0.68
C GLY A 87 2.87 -1.24 0.36
N HIS A 88 2.54 -0.84 -0.88
CA HIS A 88 1.18 -0.56 -1.39
C HIS A 88 0.26 0.16 -0.38
N CYS A 89 0.81 1.14 0.33
CA CYS A 89 0.13 1.86 1.42
C CYS A 89 -1.21 2.46 1.00
N ALA A 90 -1.31 2.86 -0.28
CA ALA A 90 -2.52 3.42 -0.86
C ALA A 90 -3.71 2.45 -0.87
N GLU A 91 -3.50 1.14 -0.84
CA GLU A 91 -4.59 0.16 -0.81
C GLU A 91 -5.49 0.31 0.42
N CYS A 92 -4.90 0.77 1.54
CA CYS A 92 -5.63 1.07 2.77
C CYS A 92 -5.85 2.58 2.96
N HIS A 93 -4.83 3.42 2.70
CA HIS A 93 -4.86 4.84 3.04
C HIS A 93 -5.49 5.74 1.97
N THR A 94 -5.98 5.20 0.85
CA THR A 94 -6.67 5.94 -0.21
C THR A 94 -8.12 5.47 -0.32
N PRO A 95 -9.10 6.39 -0.36
CA PRO A 95 -10.50 6.00 -0.51
C PRO A 95 -10.77 5.45 -1.92
N ARG A 96 -11.79 4.63 -2.04
CA ARG A 96 -12.19 4.02 -3.32
C ARG A 96 -13.40 4.74 -3.92
N ASN A 97 -13.47 4.72 -5.23
CA ASN A 97 -14.65 5.18 -5.97
C ASN A 97 -15.73 4.06 -6.02
N ALA A 98 -16.88 4.36 -6.61
CA ALA A 98 -17.99 3.42 -6.74
C ALA A 98 -17.64 2.14 -7.53
N LEU A 99 -16.60 2.15 -8.36
CA LEU A 99 -16.11 0.99 -9.10
C LEU A 99 -15.00 0.23 -8.35
N GLY A 100 -14.68 0.64 -7.11
CA GLY A 100 -13.65 0.01 -6.30
C GLY A 100 -12.22 0.43 -6.62
N GLY A 101 -12.01 1.35 -7.58
CA GLY A 101 -10.70 1.91 -7.90
C GLY A 101 -10.25 2.96 -6.88
N LEU A 102 -8.95 3.13 -6.70
CA LEU A 102 -8.40 4.15 -5.81
C LEU A 102 -8.68 5.56 -6.36
N ARG A 103 -9.10 6.48 -5.49
CA ARG A 103 -9.35 7.88 -5.85
C ARG A 103 -8.04 8.65 -5.84
N SER A 104 -7.41 8.80 -6.99
CA SER A 104 -6.12 9.51 -7.16
C SER A 104 -6.12 10.95 -6.62
N THR A 105 -7.27 11.64 -6.67
CA THR A 105 -7.42 12.99 -6.10
C THR A 105 -7.35 13.04 -4.57
N HIS A 106 -7.47 11.89 -3.90
CA HIS A 106 -7.40 11.74 -2.43
C HIS A 106 -6.32 10.71 -2.05
N TRP A 107 -5.23 10.71 -2.81
CA TRP A 107 -4.13 9.78 -2.61
C TRP A 107 -3.57 9.88 -1.20
N LEU A 108 -3.57 8.75 -0.47
CA LEU A 108 -3.12 8.62 0.92
C LEU A 108 -3.83 9.56 1.93
N ALA A 109 -4.98 10.14 1.55
CA ALA A 109 -5.74 11.09 2.39
C ALA A 109 -6.68 10.41 3.40
N GLY A 110 -6.49 9.12 3.64
CA GLY A 110 -7.32 8.32 4.55
C GLY A 110 -8.56 7.74 3.89
N ALA A 111 -9.11 6.70 4.49
CA ALA A 111 -10.27 5.98 3.98
C ALA A 111 -11.18 5.47 5.10
N GLU A 112 -12.39 5.06 4.78
CA GLU A 112 -13.22 4.27 5.69
C GLU A 112 -12.62 2.88 5.89
N ASN A 113 -12.66 2.40 7.12
CA ASN A 113 -12.15 1.06 7.41
C ASN A 113 -13.10 0.00 6.81
N PRO A 114 -12.63 -0.92 5.96
CA PRO A 114 -13.47 -1.97 5.37
C PRO A 114 -14.14 -2.88 6.41
N SER A 115 -13.62 -2.95 7.64
CA SER A 115 -14.27 -3.68 8.74
C SER A 115 -15.52 -2.97 9.29
N GLY A 116 -15.84 -1.77 8.81
CA GLY A 116 -17.00 -0.97 9.24
C GLY A 116 -16.82 -0.24 10.57
N LYS A 117 -15.61 -0.28 11.16
CA LYS A 117 -15.33 0.42 12.44
C LYS A 117 -14.12 1.34 12.27
N GLY A 118 -14.36 2.64 12.53
CA GLY A 118 -13.32 3.67 12.48
C GLY A 118 -12.87 4.02 11.06
N ARG A 119 -11.83 4.81 10.98
CA ARG A 119 -11.21 5.27 9.72
C ARG A 119 -9.74 4.89 9.68
N ILE A 120 -9.26 4.62 8.49
CA ILE A 120 -7.83 4.53 8.20
C ILE A 120 -7.32 5.97 8.06
N PRO A 121 -6.26 6.36 8.77
CA PRO A 121 -5.85 7.75 8.87
C PRO A 121 -5.32 8.30 7.53
N ASN A 122 -5.45 9.61 7.38
CA ASN A 122 -4.77 10.39 6.38
C ASN A 122 -3.28 10.50 6.74
N ILE A 123 -2.41 10.08 5.83
CA ILE A 123 -0.95 10.10 6.00
C ILE A 123 -0.26 11.10 5.07
N THR A 124 -1.02 12.06 4.52
CA THR A 124 -0.47 13.21 3.81
C THR A 124 -0.10 14.33 4.80
N PRO A 125 0.70 15.35 4.38
CA PRO A 125 1.03 16.48 5.24
C PRO A 125 -0.17 17.26 5.79
N ALA A 126 -1.38 17.08 5.27
CA ALA A 126 -2.58 17.70 5.82
C ALA A 126 -2.94 17.21 7.22
N ALA A 127 -2.61 15.96 7.56
CA ALA A 127 -2.95 15.36 8.84
C ALA A 127 -1.72 14.78 9.57
N LEU A 128 -0.72 14.28 8.83
CA LEU A 128 0.51 13.74 9.41
C LEU A 128 1.51 14.86 9.68
N GLN A 129 1.43 15.46 10.89
CA GLN A 129 2.26 16.58 11.28
C GLN A 129 3.60 16.17 11.94
N TRP A 130 3.83 14.88 12.10
CA TRP A 130 5.05 14.32 12.69
C TRP A 130 6.31 14.69 11.90
N SER A 131 7.44 14.75 12.55
CA SER A 131 8.76 14.90 11.92
C SER A 131 9.12 13.65 11.10
N LEU A 132 10.20 13.72 10.33
CA LEU A 132 10.70 12.56 9.58
C LEU A 132 11.11 11.43 10.52
N GLU A 133 11.76 11.79 11.62
CA GLU A 133 12.25 10.88 12.65
C GLU A 133 11.08 10.20 13.37
N GLU A 134 10.06 10.96 13.79
CA GLU A 134 8.87 10.41 14.44
C GLU A 134 8.09 9.45 13.53
N ILE A 135 8.02 9.73 12.22
CA ILE A 135 7.41 8.78 11.26
C ILE A 135 8.27 7.52 11.17
N ALA A 136 9.59 7.65 11.04
CA ALA A 136 10.50 6.51 10.94
C ALA A 136 10.47 5.63 12.21
N ASP A 137 10.43 6.26 13.38
CA ASP A 137 10.32 5.59 14.69
C ASP A 137 8.98 4.86 14.83
N TYR A 138 7.88 5.49 14.41
CA TYR A 138 6.58 4.83 14.38
C TYR A 138 6.57 3.58 13.49
N LEU A 139 7.22 3.65 12.32
CA LEU A 139 7.32 2.51 11.40
C LEU A 139 8.20 1.38 11.95
N GLU A 140 9.04 1.65 12.94
CA GLU A 140 9.85 0.66 13.65
C GLU A 140 9.14 0.11 14.89
N THR A 141 8.64 1.00 15.74
CA THR A 141 8.16 0.64 17.09
C THR A 141 6.66 0.44 17.17
N GLY A 142 5.90 1.09 16.29
CA GLY A 142 4.45 1.18 16.38
C GLY A 142 3.93 2.14 17.44
N LEU A 143 4.80 2.96 18.04
CA LEU A 143 4.43 3.99 19.01
C LEU A 143 4.29 5.34 18.32
N THR A 144 3.18 6.02 18.59
CA THR A 144 3.01 7.42 18.17
C THR A 144 3.86 8.36 19.04
N PRO A 145 4.11 9.61 18.61
CA PRO A 145 4.78 10.60 19.46
C PRO A 145 4.10 10.85 20.81
N ASP A 146 2.78 10.60 20.88
CA ASP A 146 1.97 10.70 22.11
C ASP A 146 1.95 9.40 22.93
N PHE A 147 2.80 8.43 22.57
CA PHE A 147 2.91 7.10 23.20
C PHE A 147 1.65 6.22 23.09
N ASP A 148 0.80 6.51 22.12
CA ASP A 148 -0.28 5.58 21.75
C ASP A 148 0.26 4.45 20.88
N VAL A 149 -0.43 3.29 20.86
CA VAL A 149 0.06 2.07 20.20
C VAL A 149 -0.70 1.83 18.90
N VAL A 150 0.06 1.46 17.86
CA VAL A 150 -0.53 1.05 16.58
C VAL A 150 -1.57 -0.05 16.78
N GLY A 151 -2.74 0.14 16.16
CA GLY A 151 -3.87 -0.79 16.27
C GLY A 151 -4.24 -1.48 14.96
N GLY A 152 -5.13 -2.46 15.06
CA GLY A 152 -5.76 -3.11 13.91
C GLY A 152 -4.77 -3.81 12.96
N SER A 153 -5.06 -3.73 11.67
CA SER A 153 -4.23 -4.35 10.62
C SER A 153 -2.87 -3.68 10.47
N MET A 154 -2.74 -2.39 10.84
CA MET A 154 -1.49 -1.64 10.73
C MET A 154 -0.39 -2.22 11.64
N ALA A 155 -0.74 -2.85 12.77
CA ALA A 155 0.22 -3.50 13.66
C ALA A 155 1.03 -4.59 12.92
N LYS A 156 0.38 -5.38 12.06
CA LYS A 156 1.10 -6.38 11.23
C LYS A 156 2.00 -5.73 10.18
N VAL A 157 1.60 -4.59 9.65
CA VAL A 157 2.39 -3.83 8.68
C VAL A 157 3.65 -3.30 9.37
N VAL A 158 3.51 -2.64 10.52
CA VAL A 158 4.64 -2.12 11.31
C VAL A 158 5.61 -3.24 11.69
N ASN A 159 5.13 -4.39 12.16
CA ASN A 159 5.98 -5.55 12.47
C ASN A 159 6.85 -6.01 11.27
N ASN A 160 6.41 -5.75 10.05
CA ASN A 160 7.22 -6.04 8.86
C ASN A 160 8.11 -4.87 8.47
N LEU A 161 7.62 -3.62 8.56
CA LEU A 161 8.41 -2.42 8.28
C LEU A 161 9.56 -2.23 9.26
N ALA A 162 9.41 -2.70 10.50
CA ALA A 162 10.50 -2.73 11.49
C ALA A 162 11.73 -3.54 11.05
N LYS A 163 11.57 -4.43 10.06
CA LYS A 163 12.68 -5.22 9.49
C LYS A 163 13.44 -4.49 8.38
N LEU A 164 12.92 -3.36 7.91
CA LEU A 164 13.61 -2.50 6.95
C LEU A 164 14.80 -1.82 7.63
N SER A 165 15.75 -1.35 6.82
CA SER A 165 16.82 -0.52 7.33
C SER A 165 16.28 0.83 7.86
N PRO A 166 16.99 1.51 8.78
CA PRO A 166 16.62 2.85 9.22
C PRO A 166 16.50 3.84 8.04
N GLU A 167 17.38 3.71 7.04
CA GLU A 167 17.41 4.55 5.84
C GLU A 167 16.13 4.35 5.01
N ASP A 168 15.64 3.13 4.86
CA ASP A 168 14.42 2.83 4.13
C ASP A 168 13.18 3.37 4.86
N ARG A 169 13.11 3.26 6.19
CA ARG A 169 12.04 3.87 6.98
C ARG A 169 12.05 5.40 6.89
N LEU A 170 13.24 6.00 6.93
CA LEU A 170 13.40 7.44 6.72
C LEU A 170 13.00 7.87 5.31
N ALA A 171 13.35 7.09 4.28
CA ALA A 171 12.94 7.33 2.90
C ALA A 171 11.41 7.32 2.75
N ILE A 172 10.71 6.38 3.40
CA ILE A 172 9.23 6.38 3.47
C ILE A 172 8.73 7.70 4.05
N ALA A 173 9.28 8.15 5.18
CA ALA A 173 8.90 9.40 5.82
C ALA A 173 9.14 10.61 4.88
N GLN A 174 10.29 10.69 4.23
CA GLN A 174 10.63 11.73 3.25
C GLN A 174 9.63 11.79 2.11
N TYR A 175 9.23 10.64 1.57
CA TYR A 175 8.22 10.59 0.51
C TYR A 175 6.85 11.07 1.01
N LEU A 176 6.39 10.61 2.18
CA LEU A 176 5.11 11.03 2.76
C LEU A 176 5.05 12.54 2.98
N LYS A 177 6.16 13.15 3.42
CA LYS A 177 6.26 14.60 3.61
C LYS A 177 6.37 15.39 2.30
N ALA A 178 6.80 14.76 1.19
CA ALA A 178 6.85 15.37 -0.12
C ALA A 178 5.49 15.37 -0.85
N LEU A 179 4.52 14.62 -0.35
CA LEU A 179 3.17 14.57 -0.94
C LEU A 179 2.45 15.91 -0.84
N PRO A 180 1.53 16.21 -1.76
CA PRO A 180 0.59 17.33 -1.60
C PRO A 180 -0.22 17.17 -0.31
N SER A 181 -0.48 18.32 0.34
CA SER A 181 -1.37 18.38 1.52
C SER A 181 -2.82 18.20 1.06
N ILE A 182 -3.37 17.00 1.23
CA ILE A 182 -4.72 16.64 0.80
C ILE A 182 -5.61 16.47 2.03
N PRO A 183 -6.72 17.23 2.15
CA PRO A 183 -7.62 17.09 3.28
C PRO A 183 -8.30 15.72 3.30
N THR A 184 -8.62 15.24 4.48
CA THR A 184 -9.37 13.98 4.67
C THR A 184 -10.77 14.12 4.06
N PRO A 185 -11.20 13.16 3.22
CA PRO A 185 -12.52 13.20 2.58
C PRO A 185 -13.67 12.91 3.52
#